data_306cc3b98c8bca09287a90386e0d354c
#
_entry.id   306cc3b98c8bca09287a90386e0d354c
#
_cell.length_a   1.000
_cell.length_b   1.000
_cell.length_c   1.000
_cell.angle_alpha   90.00
_cell.angle_beta   90.00
_cell.angle_gamma   90.00
#
_symmetry.space_group_name_H-M   'P 1'
#
loop_
_entity.id
_entity.type
_entity.pdbx_description
1 polymer ?
#
loop_
_entity_poly.entity_id
_entity_poly.type
_entity_poly.pdbx_seq_one_letter_code
_entity_poly.pdbx_strand_id
1 'polypeptide(L)'
;MSIAGGLAKTAENVVKMNADTMQIFSRNPRGSSYKTYLPEEIERFQKIRKDHAFGPVLAHAPYTMNLASATEKTYEFACTVIREDIRRMDELQIENLVFHPGSHTGQGAEEGIRLISEMLNEILKPEQTTTVLLETMAGKGTEVGRSFEELAAILERVELKDHMAVSYTHLRAHETSAHL
;
A
#
# COMPACT_ATOMS: atom_id res chain seq x y z
N MET A 1 -8.81 -9.81 -3.02
CA MET A 1 -9.65 -10.79 -2.28
C MET A 1 -10.26 -10.14 -1.04
N SER A 2 -11.50 -10.51 -0.69
CA SER A 2 -12.13 -10.02 0.56
C SER A 2 -11.66 -10.85 1.76
N ILE A 3 -11.23 -10.16 2.82
CA ILE A 3 -10.82 -10.77 4.10
C ILE A 3 -11.89 -10.74 5.18
N ALA A 4 -13.15 -10.42 4.81
CA ALA A 4 -14.27 -10.34 5.75
C ALA A 4 -14.49 -11.67 6.51
N GLY A 5 -14.26 -12.81 5.87
CA GLY A 5 -14.35 -14.14 6.46
C GLY A 5 -13.12 -14.61 7.26
N GLY A 6 -12.06 -13.78 7.34
CA GLY A 6 -10.77 -14.09 7.96
C GLY A 6 -9.65 -14.35 6.96
N LEU A 7 -8.42 -14.16 7.41
CA LEU A 7 -7.21 -14.32 6.57
C LEU A 7 -6.98 -15.77 6.14
N ALA A 8 -7.02 -16.71 7.08
CA ALA A 8 -6.84 -18.13 6.81
C ALA A 8 -7.90 -18.64 5.83
N LYS A 9 -9.16 -18.24 6.01
CA LYS A 9 -10.25 -18.62 5.10
C LYS A 9 -10.04 -18.05 3.70
N THR A 10 -9.52 -16.83 3.61
CA THR A 10 -9.19 -16.21 2.32
C THR A 10 -8.08 -16.97 1.61
N ALA A 11 -7.02 -17.35 2.32
CA ALA A 11 -5.94 -18.16 1.77
C ALA A 11 -6.42 -19.54 1.28
N GLU A 12 -7.29 -20.23 2.06
CA GLU A 12 -7.92 -21.49 1.62
C GLU A 12 -8.70 -21.32 0.31
N ASN A 13 -9.39 -20.20 0.14
CA ASN A 13 -10.12 -19.93 -1.09
C ASN A 13 -9.18 -19.69 -2.28
N VAL A 14 -8.04 -19.02 -2.05
CA VAL A 14 -7.00 -18.81 -3.07
C VAL A 14 -6.45 -20.17 -3.53
N VAL A 15 -6.13 -21.07 -2.61
CA VAL A 15 -5.69 -22.45 -2.91
C VAL A 15 -6.72 -23.19 -3.76
N LYS A 16 -8.01 -23.10 -3.41
CA LYS A 16 -9.10 -23.72 -4.20
C LYS A 16 -9.23 -23.18 -5.62
N MET A 17 -8.77 -21.95 -5.84
CA MET A 17 -8.74 -21.32 -7.17
C MET A 17 -7.48 -21.66 -7.97
N ASN A 18 -6.60 -22.53 -7.44
CA ASN A 18 -5.27 -22.80 -7.98
C ASN A 18 -4.41 -21.55 -8.18
N ALA A 19 -4.57 -20.55 -7.31
CA ALA A 19 -3.72 -19.37 -7.27
C ALA A 19 -2.70 -19.51 -6.13
N ASP A 20 -1.55 -18.87 -6.29
CA ASP A 20 -0.40 -18.96 -5.40
C ASP A 20 -0.05 -17.63 -4.72
N THR A 21 -0.85 -16.60 -4.92
CA THR A 21 -0.74 -15.30 -4.26
C THR A 21 -2.09 -14.59 -4.24
N MET A 22 -2.16 -13.48 -3.52
CA MET A 22 -3.38 -12.66 -3.46
C MET A 22 -3.08 -11.20 -3.15
N GLN A 23 -4.00 -10.35 -3.59
CA GLN A 23 -4.11 -8.99 -3.09
C GLN A 23 -5.33 -8.87 -2.18
N ILE A 24 -5.15 -8.19 -1.05
CA ILE A 24 -6.20 -7.86 -0.08
C ILE A 24 -6.25 -6.35 0.16
N PHE A 25 -7.29 -5.84 0.79
CA PHE A 25 -7.25 -4.51 1.38
C PHE A 25 -6.77 -4.59 2.84
N SER A 26 -5.88 -3.69 3.25
CA SER A 26 -5.38 -3.61 4.62
C SER A 26 -6.50 -3.36 5.62
N ARG A 27 -7.54 -2.63 5.18
CA ARG A 27 -8.77 -2.28 5.92
C ARG A 27 -9.94 -2.08 4.96
N ASN A 28 -11.10 -1.62 5.45
CA ASN A 28 -12.21 -1.24 4.58
C ASN A 28 -11.74 -0.20 3.55
N PRO A 29 -11.81 -0.48 2.23
CA PRO A 29 -11.28 0.40 1.19
C PRO A 29 -11.98 1.76 1.09
N ARG A 30 -13.20 1.88 1.63
CA ARG A 30 -14.01 3.11 1.63
C ARG A 30 -14.18 3.71 3.03
N GLY A 31 -13.36 3.30 3.98
CA GLY A 31 -13.43 3.75 5.36
C GLY A 31 -12.13 3.47 6.10
N SER A 32 -12.18 3.52 7.44
CA SER A 32 -11.01 3.32 8.30
C SER A 32 -11.07 2.06 9.15
N SER A 33 -12.20 1.34 9.16
CA SER A 33 -12.37 0.16 10.01
C SER A 33 -11.55 -1.02 9.52
N TYR A 34 -10.96 -1.75 10.44
CA TYR A 34 -10.23 -2.99 10.19
C TYR A 34 -10.56 -4.06 11.23
N LYS A 35 -10.23 -5.30 10.91
CA LYS A 35 -10.36 -6.45 11.80
C LYS A 35 -9.01 -6.74 12.47
N THR A 36 -9.04 -6.95 13.77
CA THR A 36 -7.90 -7.53 14.51
C THR A 36 -7.98 -9.04 14.44
N TYR A 37 -6.85 -9.69 14.26
CA TYR A 37 -6.75 -11.16 14.20
C TYR A 37 -6.08 -11.70 15.45
N LEU A 38 -6.55 -12.85 15.92
CA LEU A 38 -5.93 -13.57 17.01
C LEU A 38 -4.63 -14.25 16.50
N PRO A 39 -3.65 -14.52 17.37
CA PRO A 39 -2.41 -15.20 16.98
C PRO A 39 -2.64 -16.51 16.23
N GLU A 40 -3.62 -17.30 16.67
CA GLU A 40 -3.95 -18.58 16.04
C GLU A 40 -4.46 -18.44 14.60
N GLU A 41 -5.17 -17.35 14.31
CA GLU A 41 -5.61 -17.04 12.94
C GLU A 41 -4.42 -16.67 12.05
N ILE A 42 -3.47 -15.91 12.59
CA ILE A 42 -2.24 -15.53 11.89
C ILE A 42 -1.38 -16.76 11.62
N GLU A 43 -1.16 -17.60 12.63
CA GLU A 43 -0.40 -18.86 12.50
C GLU A 43 -1.03 -19.77 11.45
N ARG A 44 -2.35 -19.95 11.47
CA ARG A 44 -3.08 -20.73 10.46
C ARG A 44 -2.91 -20.16 9.06
N PHE A 45 -3.01 -18.86 8.92
CA PHE A 45 -2.78 -18.17 7.64
C PHE A 45 -1.37 -18.44 7.12
N GLN A 46 -0.34 -18.25 7.95
CA GLN A 46 1.05 -18.49 7.58
C GLN A 46 1.33 -19.95 7.25
N LYS A 47 0.70 -20.89 8.00
CA LYS A 47 0.81 -22.32 7.71
C LYS A 47 0.26 -22.65 6.32
N ILE A 48 -0.92 -22.14 5.96
CA ILE A 48 -1.52 -22.36 4.63
C ILE A 48 -0.58 -21.82 3.54
N ARG A 49 -0.03 -20.63 3.72
CA ARG A 49 0.92 -20.03 2.76
C ARG A 49 2.14 -20.92 2.56
N LYS A 50 2.72 -21.41 3.64
CA LYS A 50 3.89 -22.29 3.62
C LYS A 50 3.58 -23.62 2.95
N ASP A 51 2.48 -24.28 3.32
CA ASP A 51 2.08 -25.60 2.83
C ASP A 51 1.77 -25.59 1.32
N HIS A 52 1.35 -24.44 0.78
CA HIS A 52 1.00 -24.26 -0.64
C HIS A 52 1.97 -23.37 -1.42
N ALA A 53 3.15 -23.11 -0.87
CA ALA A 53 4.21 -22.32 -1.49
C ALA A 53 3.72 -20.96 -2.06
N PHE A 54 2.94 -20.22 -1.26
CA PHE A 54 2.46 -18.89 -1.68
C PHE A 54 3.63 -17.96 -1.97
N GLY A 55 3.49 -17.21 -3.05
CA GLY A 55 4.28 -16.01 -3.31
C GLY A 55 3.93 -14.86 -2.34
N PRO A 56 4.63 -13.72 -2.45
CA PRO A 56 4.37 -12.56 -1.62
C PRO A 56 2.92 -12.10 -1.69
N VAL A 57 2.35 -11.73 -0.56
CA VAL A 57 1.00 -11.16 -0.47
C VAL A 57 1.08 -9.64 -0.54
N LEU A 58 0.14 -9.04 -1.26
CA LEU A 58 0.01 -7.60 -1.40
C LEU A 58 -1.21 -7.10 -0.61
N ALA A 59 -1.00 -6.19 0.31
CA ALA A 59 -2.06 -5.42 0.94
C ALA A 59 -2.20 -4.05 0.25
N HIS A 60 -3.41 -3.60 0.00
CA HIS A 60 -3.69 -2.28 -0.54
C HIS A 60 -4.29 -1.38 0.55
N ALA A 61 -3.71 -0.21 0.75
CA ALA A 61 -4.26 0.81 1.65
C ALA A 61 -5.62 1.34 1.15
N PRO A 62 -6.46 1.91 2.02
CA PRO A 62 -7.77 2.39 1.61
C PRO A 62 -7.69 3.60 0.67
N TYR A 63 -8.64 3.72 -0.24
CA TYR A 63 -8.74 4.84 -1.19
C TYR A 63 -9.02 6.20 -0.55
N THR A 64 -9.45 6.20 0.70
CA THR A 64 -9.76 7.42 1.46
C THR A 64 -8.51 8.14 2.00
N MET A 65 -7.34 7.52 1.87
CA MET A 65 -6.08 8.07 2.34
C MET A 65 -5.51 9.07 1.31
N ASN A 66 -5.02 10.22 1.79
CA ASN A 66 -4.36 11.23 0.95
C ASN A 66 -3.21 11.90 1.71
N LEU A 67 -1.99 11.38 1.51
CA LEU A 67 -0.77 11.91 2.13
C LEU A 67 -0.24 13.19 1.46
N ALA A 68 -0.84 13.63 0.35
CA ALA A 68 -0.49 14.87 -0.35
C ALA A 68 -1.51 15.98 -0.11
N SER A 69 -2.42 15.86 0.87
CA SER A 69 -3.53 16.80 1.07
C SER A 69 -3.07 18.14 1.65
N ALA A 70 -3.59 19.24 1.09
CA ALA A 70 -3.46 20.59 1.68
C ALA A 70 -4.33 20.77 2.94
N THR A 71 -5.29 19.86 3.19
CA THR A 71 -6.16 19.92 4.36
C THR A 71 -5.53 19.13 5.50
N GLU A 72 -5.12 19.82 6.56
CA GLU A 72 -4.45 19.24 7.73
C GLU A 72 -5.19 17.99 8.27
N LYS A 73 -6.48 18.09 8.53
CA LYS A 73 -7.29 16.97 9.04
C LYS A 73 -7.23 15.73 8.13
N THR A 74 -7.22 15.92 6.80
CA THR A 74 -7.14 14.83 5.83
C THR A 74 -5.74 14.21 5.83
N TYR A 75 -4.72 15.03 5.91
CA TYR A 75 -3.33 14.60 6.01
C TYR A 75 -3.08 13.81 7.30
N GLU A 76 -3.46 14.35 8.48
CA GLU A 76 -3.31 13.66 9.78
C GLU A 76 -4.03 12.31 9.81
N PHE A 77 -5.25 12.25 9.23
CA PHE A 77 -5.97 10.98 9.08
C PHE A 77 -5.17 9.99 8.23
N ALA A 78 -4.63 10.42 7.09
CA ALA A 78 -3.84 9.57 6.22
C ALA A 78 -2.55 9.09 6.91
N CYS A 79 -1.88 9.97 7.66
CA CYS A 79 -0.71 9.64 8.48
C CYS A 79 -1.00 8.57 9.53
N THR A 80 -2.13 8.69 10.22
CA THR A 80 -2.58 7.68 11.19
C THR A 80 -2.84 6.35 10.52
N VAL A 81 -3.55 6.36 9.40
CA VAL A 81 -3.93 5.15 8.65
C VAL A 81 -2.70 4.39 8.16
N ILE A 82 -1.76 5.06 7.49
CA ILE A 82 -0.59 4.38 6.91
C ILE A 82 0.34 3.82 8.00
N ARG A 83 0.55 4.57 9.10
CA ARG A 83 1.34 4.10 10.25
C ARG A 83 0.75 2.83 10.87
N GLU A 84 -0.56 2.82 11.09
CA GLU A 84 -1.25 1.63 11.58
C GLU A 84 -1.18 0.46 10.61
N ASP A 85 -1.33 0.72 9.31
CA ASP A 85 -1.34 -0.33 8.30
C ASP A 85 0.04 -0.98 8.14
N ILE A 86 1.14 -0.21 8.15
CA ILE A 86 2.51 -0.77 8.13
C ILE A 86 2.69 -1.71 9.34
N ARG A 87 2.41 -1.22 10.56
CA ARG A 87 2.53 -2.04 11.78
C ARG A 87 1.71 -3.33 11.70
N ARG A 88 0.48 -3.24 11.21
CA ARG A 88 -0.40 -4.40 11.07
C ARG A 88 0.07 -5.38 10.01
N MET A 89 0.62 -4.90 8.90
CA MET A 89 1.17 -5.80 7.87
C MET A 89 2.40 -6.53 8.39
N ASP A 90 3.26 -5.89 9.17
CA ASP A 90 4.36 -6.56 9.87
C ASP A 90 3.84 -7.65 10.83
N GLU A 91 2.85 -7.33 11.67
CA GLU A 91 2.23 -8.30 12.59
C GLU A 91 1.62 -9.50 11.85
N LEU A 92 1.03 -9.27 10.68
CA LEU A 92 0.43 -10.30 9.84
C LEU A 92 1.44 -11.03 8.94
N GLN A 93 2.71 -10.60 8.95
CA GLN A 93 3.78 -11.09 8.07
C GLN A 93 3.38 -11.01 6.58
N ILE A 94 2.81 -9.86 6.19
CA ILE A 94 2.46 -9.52 4.81
C ILE A 94 3.58 -8.66 4.24
N GLU A 95 4.17 -9.13 3.15
CA GLU A 95 5.42 -8.59 2.61
C GLU A 95 5.28 -7.21 1.97
N ASN A 96 4.10 -6.89 1.42
CA ASN A 96 3.94 -5.69 0.61
C ASN A 96 2.68 -4.91 1.02
N LEU A 97 2.83 -3.59 1.19
CA LEU A 97 1.73 -2.64 1.38
C LEU A 97 1.79 -1.56 0.31
N VAL A 98 0.83 -1.56 -0.62
CA VAL A 98 0.72 -0.54 -1.66
C VAL A 98 -0.26 0.56 -1.26
N PHE A 99 0.08 1.79 -1.59
CA PHE A 99 -0.80 2.95 -1.38
C PHE A 99 -0.72 3.96 -2.53
N HIS A 100 -1.81 4.68 -2.75
CA HIS A 100 -1.84 5.83 -3.63
C HIS A 100 -1.14 7.02 -2.98
N PRO A 101 -0.18 7.69 -3.63
CA PRO A 101 0.46 8.90 -3.08
C PRO A 101 -0.56 9.98 -2.70
N GLY A 102 -1.65 10.07 -3.44
CA GLY A 102 -2.76 10.98 -3.17
C GLY A 102 -2.84 12.17 -4.12
N SER A 103 -3.43 13.26 -3.66
CA SER A 103 -3.71 14.44 -4.46
C SER A 103 -3.32 15.71 -3.69
N HIS A 104 -2.56 16.60 -4.32
CA HIS A 104 -2.03 17.80 -3.68
C HIS A 104 -3.08 18.90 -3.44
N THR A 105 -4.31 18.72 -3.91
CA THR A 105 -5.48 19.58 -3.65
C THR A 105 -5.23 21.08 -3.82
N GLY A 106 -4.39 21.48 -4.80
CA GLY A 106 -4.13 22.87 -5.18
C GLY A 106 -2.82 23.49 -4.65
N GLN A 107 -2.12 22.83 -3.70
CA GLN A 107 -0.84 23.36 -3.16
C GLN A 107 0.39 23.10 -4.04
N GLY A 108 0.23 22.32 -5.12
CA GLY A 108 1.29 21.95 -6.05
C GLY A 108 1.90 20.56 -5.77
N ALA A 109 2.39 19.90 -6.84
CA ALA A 109 2.94 18.56 -6.75
C ALA A 109 4.19 18.50 -5.84
N GLU A 110 5.05 19.52 -5.89
CA GLU A 110 6.27 19.61 -5.08
C GLU A 110 5.97 19.57 -3.58
N GLU A 111 4.94 20.29 -3.13
CA GLU A 111 4.51 20.28 -1.74
C GLU A 111 3.88 18.93 -1.36
N GLY A 112 3.10 18.32 -2.26
CA GLY A 112 2.59 16.97 -2.07
C GLY A 112 3.70 15.93 -1.91
N ILE A 113 4.73 15.99 -2.76
CA ILE A 113 5.92 15.14 -2.69
C ILE A 113 6.65 15.33 -1.34
N ARG A 114 6.82 16.58 -0.89
CA ARG A 114 7.45 16.89 0.40
C ARG A 114 6.70 16.24 1.56
N LEU A 115 5.37 16.44 1.63
CA LEU A 115 4.53 15.88 2.69
C LEU A 115 4.58 14.36 2.74
N ILE A 116 4.50 13.69 1.58
CA ILE A 116 4.59 12.22 1.49
C ILE A 116 5.95 11.74 2.01
N SER A 117 7.04 12.36 1.55
CA SER A 117 8.39 11.94 1.91
C SER A 117 8.69 12.16 3.39
N GLU A 118 8.28 13.28 3.96
CA GLU A 118 8.43 13.57 5.40
C GLU A 118 7.68 12.54 6.26
N MET A 119 6.42 12.24 5.88
CA MET A 119 5.66 11.22 6.57
C MET A 119 6.32 9.85 6.49
N LEU A 120 6.80 9.44 5.31
CA LEU A 120 7.49 8.16 5.15
C LEU A 120 8.75 8.10 6.02
N ASN A 121 9.54 9.18 6.10
CA ASN A 121 10.72 9.25 6.98
C ASN A 121 10.36 9.18 8.47
N GLU A 122 9.18 9.65 8.87
CA GLU A 122 8.72 9.55 10.26
C GLU A 122 8.27 8.13 10.63
N ILE A 123 7.63 7.41 9.71
CA ILE A 123 6.94 6.14 10.03
C ILE A 123 7.73 4.88 9.68
N LEU A 124 8.59 4.93 8.65
CA LEU A 124 9.42 3.78 8.29
C LEU A 124 10.42 3.45 9.40
N LYS A 125 10.67 2.17 9.59
CA LYS A 125 11.59 1.67 10.63
C LYS A 125 12.56 0.67 10.05
N PRO A 126 13.83 0.68 10.49
CA PRO A 126 14.83 -0.27 9.98
C PRO A 126 14.48 -1.74 10.22
N GLU A 127 13.73 -2.03 11.29
CA GLU A 127 13.34 -3.38 11.67
C GLU A 127 12.08 -3.90 10.97
N GLN A 128 11.33 -3.06 10.24
CA GLN A 128 10.12 -3.51 9.55
C GLN A 128 10.43 -4.52 8.44
N THR A 129 9.53 -5.46 8.25
CA THR A 129 9.62 -6.49 7.21
C THR A 129 8.74 -6.19 6.00
N THR A 130 7.70 -5.37 6.18
CA THR A 130 6.79 -4.96 5.13
C THR A 130 7.44 -3.91 4.23
N THR A 131 7.51 -4.19 2.93
CA THR A 131 7.91 -3.20 1.91
C THR A 131 6.71 -2.32 1.56
N VAL A 132 6.92 -1.00 1.56
CA VAL A 132 5.89 0.00 1.24
C VAL A 132 6.03 0.40 -0.23
N LEU A 133 4.94 0.27 -1.00
CA LEU A 133 4.94 0.50 -2.44
C LEU A 133 4.15 1.75 -2.80
N LEU A 134 4.79 2.67 -3.50
CA LEU A 134 4.12 3.78 -4.17
C LEU A 134 3.41 3.28 -5.42
N GLU A 135 2.11 3.51 -5.54
CA GLU A 135 1.38 3.16 -6.75
C GLU A 135 1.41 4.30 -7.77
N THR A 136 1.64 3.96 -9.04
CA THR A 136 1.53 4.93 -10.14
C THR A 136 0.10 5.42 -10.25
N MET A 137 -0.07 6.75 -10.37
CA MET A 137 -1.37 7.39 -10.49
C MET A 137 -1.72 7.71 -11.94
N ALA A 138 -3.03 7.74 -12.24
CA ALA A 138 -3.51 8.02 -13.60
C ALA A 138 -3.33 9.47 -14.05
N GLY A 139 -2.90 10.38 -13.17
CA GLY A 139 -2.68 11.80 -13.46
C GLY A 139 -3.96 12.60 -13.59
N LYS A 140 -5.03 12.20 -12.89
CA LYS A 140 -6.29 12.96 -12.90
C LYS A 140 -6.22 14.14 -11.92
N GLY A 141 -6.56 15.31 -12.41
CA GLY A 141 -6.63 16.52 -11.58
C GLY A 141 -5.29 16.84 -10.92
N THR A 142 -5.24 16.76 -9.59
CA THR A 142 -4.09 17.10 -8.75
C THR A 142 -3.40 15.89 -8.13
N GLU A 143 -3.52 14.71 -8.75
CA GLU A 143 -2.84 13.48 -8.30
C GLU A 143 -1.33 13.63 -8.35
N VAL A 144 -0.65 13.11 -7.32
CA VAL A 144 0.81 12.99 -7.19
C VAL A 144 1.23 11.56 -7.52
N GLY A 145 2.42 11.38 -8.13
CA GLY A 145 2.88 10.07 -8.60
C GLY A 145 2.34 9.67 -9.97
N ARG A 146 1.95 10.67 -10.77
CA ARG A 146 1.46 10.51 -12.15
C ARG A 146 2.58 10.27 -13.16
N SER A 147 3.82 10.53 -12.80
CA SER A 147 5.00 10.29 -13.63
C SER A 147 6.10 9.60 -12.82
N PHE A 148 7.06 8.98 -13.51
CA PHE A 148 8.21 8.34 -12.87
C PHE A 148 9.09 9.35 -12.14
N GLU A 149 9.17 10.58 -12.64
CA GLU A 149 9.93 11.67 -12.04
C GLU A 149 9.34 12.07 -10.67
N GLU A 150 8.00 12.15 -10.56
CA GLU A 150 7.34 12.43 -9.28
C GLU A 150 7.55 11.28 -8.27
N LEU A 151 7.47 10.02 -8.71
CA LEU A 151 7.75 8.87 -7.85
C LEU A 151 9.22 8.82 -7.43
N ALA A 152 10.14 9.07 -8.36
CA ALA A 152 11.57 9.17 -8.07
C ALA A 152 11.86 10.28 -7.07
N ALA A 153 11.23 11.45 -7.23
CA ALA A 153 11.39 12.58 -6.32
C ALA A 153 10.93 12.26 -4.88
N ILE A 154 9.88 11.44 -4.71
CA ILE A 154 9.49 10.93 -3.39
C ILE A 154 10.57 9.98 -2.85
N LEU A 155 10.96 8.97 -3.64
CA LEU A 155 11.92 7.96 -3.21
C LEU A 155 13.31 8.53 -2.88
N GLU A 156 13.75 9.55 -3.62
CA GLU A 156 15.03 10.23 -3.37
C GLU A 156 15.08 10.92 -2.00
N ARG A 157 13.94 11.38 -1.49
CA ARG A 157 13.79 12.05 -0.20
C ARG A 157 13.56 11.11 0.98
N VAL A 158 13.28 9.83 0.70
CA VAL A 158 13.11 8.82 1.75
C VAL A 158 14.47 8.29 2.18
N GLU A 159 14.71 8.25 3.50
CA GLU A 159 15.97 7.78 4.08
C GLU A 159 16.10 6.26 4.01
N LEU A 160 15.04 5.52 4.38
CA LEU A 160 14.99 4.07 4.40
C LEU A 160 14.49 3.50 3.06
N LYS A 161 15.25 3.75 1.99
CA LYS A 161 14.88 3.36 0.61
C LYS A 161 14.70 1.86 0.41
N ASP A 162 15.43 1.04 1.14
CA ASP A 162 15.36 -0.42 1.05
C ASP A 162 14.01 -0.98 1.50
N HIS A 163 13.21 -0.19 2.22
CA HIS A 163 11.84 -0.51 2.60
C HIS A 163 10.79 0.02 1.62
N MET A 164 11.23 0.60 0.50
CA MET A 164 10.35 1.21 -0.49
C MET A 164 10.47 0.52 -1.85
N ALA A 165 9.35 0.50 -2.59
CA ALA A 165 9.31 0.08 -3.99
C ALA A 165 8.20 0.84 -4.74
N VAL A 166 8.02 0.53 -6.03
CA VAL A 166 6.97 1.11 -6.88
C VAL A 166 6.06 0.01 -7.41
N SER A 167 4.76 0.23 -7.35
CA SER A 167 3.75 -0.61 -7.97
C SER A 167 3.26 0.02 -9.28
N TYR A 168 3.29 -0.74 -10.38
CA TYR A 168 2.89 -0.31 -11.73
C TYR A 168 1.50 -0.82 -12.13
N THR A 169 0.67 -1.22 -11.18
CA THR A 169 -0.61 -1.91 -11.45
C THR A 169 -1.60 -1.06 -12.24
N HIS A 170 -1.49 0.29 -12.18
CA HIS A 170 -2.38 1.23 -12.85
C HIS A 170 -1.72 2.05 -13.98
N LEU A 171 -0.59 1.60 -14.53
CA LEU A 171 -0.09 2.18 -15.79
C LEU A 171 -1.17 2.01 -16.87
N ARG A 172 -1.59 3.13 -17.44
CA ARG A 172 -2.58 3.14 -18.53
C ARG A 172 -2.10 2.27 -19.66
N ALA A 173 -2.94 1.32 -20.10
CA ALA A 173 -2.73 0.54 -21.32
C ALA A 173 -2.56 1.41 -22.59
N HIS A 174 -2.77 2.72 -22.52
CA HIS A 174 -2.62 3.66 -23.63
C HIS A 174 -1.18 4.12 -23.88
N GLU A 175 -0.25 3.97 -22.96
CA GLU A 175 1.14 4.36 -23.20
C GLU A 175 1.97 3.28 -23.90
N THR A 176 1.49 2.04 -23.90
CA THR A 176 2.16 0.93 -24.58
C THR A 176 1.80 0.84 -26.08
N SER A 177 0.80 1.59 -26.56
CA SER A 177 0.35 1.57 -27.96
C SER A 177 1.02 2.63 -28.85
N ALA A 178 1.84 3.52 -28.30
CA ALA A 178 2.44 4.62 -29.04
C ALA A 178 3.87 4.34 -29.54
N HIS A 179 4.41 3.14 -29.30
CA HIS A 179 5.78 2.76 -29.66
C HIS A 179 5.89 1.35 -30.26
N LEU A 180 4.90 0.92 -31.06
CA LEU A 180 5.03 -0.22 -31.98
C LEU A 180 4.86 0.21 -33.42
#